data_345e36d262dd4fa74606978a3020ac02
#
_entry.id   345e36d262dd4fa74606978a3020ac02
#
_cell.length_a   1.000
_cell.length_b   1.000
_cell.length_c   1.000
_cell.angle_alpha   90.00
_cell.angle_beta   90.00
_cell.angle_gamma   90.00
#
_symmetry.space_group_name_H-M   'P 1'
#
loop_
_entity.id
_entity.type
_entity.pdbx_description
1 polymer ?
#
loop_
_entity_poly.entity_id
_entity_poly.type
_entity_poly.pdbx_seq_one_letter_code
_entity_poly.pdbx_strand_id
1 'polypeptide(L)'
;NYRVNVDYSPTDNALWYLSVTTGHRAGGFNLGYFSAFPTYDSENVTSYELGHKGSYMDNTLQINASTYQYVYENIHGQFESQSFLGGVSTSVIGYPEAETKGFELEVVYMPEPNWIIGGNYSYTDARYSEEIVDAFGNQGVIQVNNPNAPGSLYTIKERERPINGVKMERIPENKMSMYSNYTQEVNGGSIDYLVGWSWTDSIIWSDAV
;
A
#
# COMPACT_ATOMS: atom_id res chain seq x y z
N ASN A 1 -0.16 -13.05 -15.29
CA ASN A 1 0.20 -11.63 -15.08
C ASN A 1 0.51 -10.99 -16.43
N TYR A 2 0.10 -9.77 -16.63
CA TYR A 2 0.41 -8.97 -17.82
C TYR A 2 0.73 -7.53 -17.41
N ARG A 3 1.41 -6.82 -18.32
CA ARG A 3 1.64 -5.40 -18.24
C ARG A 3 1.44 -4.78 -19.62
N VAL A 4 0.68 -3.70 -19.65
CA VAL A 4 0.50 -2.86 -20.84
C VAL A 4 0.94 -1.45 -20.49
N ASN A 5 1.83 -0.88 -21.30
CA ASN A 5 2.26 0.51 -21.19
C ASN A 5 1.96 1.24 -22.49
N VAL A 6 1.52 2.47 -22.34
CA VAL A 6 1.41 3.45 -23.44
C VAL A 6 2.18 4.68 -23.04
N ASP A 7 3.17 5.04 -23.85
CA ASP A 7 4.03 6.19 -23.62
C ASP A 7 3.77 7.25 -24.70
N TYR A 8 3.72 8.50 -24.29
CA TYR A 8 3.54 9.65 -25.18
C TYR A 8 4.54 10.75 -24.81
N SER A 9 5.43 11.09 -25.74
CA SER A 9 6.41 12.15 -25.59
C SER A 9 6.05 13.31 -26.51
N PRO A 10 5.34 14.35 -26.02
CA PRO A 10 5.00 15.52 -26.82
C PRO A 10 6.22 16.35 -27.21
N THR A 11 7.29 16.25 -26.43
CA THR A 11 8.60 16.88 -26.64
C THR A 11 9.70 15.93 -26.19
N ASP A 12 10.96 16.22 -26.56
CA ASP A 12 12.12 15.43 -26.12
C ASP A 12 12.31 15.46 -24.59
N ASN A 13 11.75 16.44 -23.92
CA ASN A 13 11.92 16.68 -22.48
C ASN A 13 10.70 16.30 -21.64
N ALA A 14 9.65 15.75 -22.25
CA ALA A 14 8.42 15.41 -21.51
C ALA A 14 7.87 14.05 -21.95
N LEU A 15 7.57 13.22 -20.97
CA LEU A 15 6.96 11.91 -21.13
C LEU A 15 5.68 11.84 -20.31
N TRP A 16 4.60 11.41 -20.92
CA TRP A 16 3.40 10.91 -20.26
C TRP A 16 3.29 9.42 -20.47
N TYR A 17 2.86 8.70 -19.46
CA TYR A 17 2.65 7.27 -19.57
C TYR A 17 1.37 6.81 -18.87
N LEU A 18 0.77 5.78 -19.43
CA LEU A 18 -0.32 5.03 -18.83
C LEU A 18 0.12 3.58 -18.71
N SER A 19 0.02 3.01 -17.52
CA SER A 19 0.37 1.62 -17.23
C SER A 19 -0.80 0.87 -16.63
N VAL A 20 -1.05 -0.34 -17.13
CA VAL A 20 -1.95 -1.31 -16.49
C VAL A 20 -1.13 -2.57 -16.23
N THR A 21 -1.07 -2.99 -14.97
CA THR A 21 -0.25 -4.14 -14.56
C THR A 21 -1.07 -5.04 -13.64
N THR A 22 -0.95 -6.35 -13.81
CA THR A 22 -1.50 -7.32 -12.86
C THR A 22 -0.42 -8.02 -12.09
N GLY A 23 -0.66 -8.24 -10.80
CA GLY A 23 0.16 -9.02 -9.89
C GLY A 23 -0.61 -10.21 -9.33
N HIS A 24 0.11 -11.23 -8.87
CA HIS A 24 -0.46 -12.43 -8.30
C HIS A 24 0.42 -12.97 -7.19
N ARG A 25 -0.20 -13.36 -6.09
CA ARG A 25 0.42 -14.10 -5.00
C ARG A 25 -0.34 -15.40 -4.80
N ALA A 26 0.35 -16.53 -4.83
CA ALA A 26 -0.28 -17.84 -4.73
C ALA A 26 -0.99 -18.02 -3.40
N GLY A 27 -2.14 -18.68 -3.42
CA GLY A 27 -2.78 -19.22 -2.26
C GLY A 27 -1.97 -20.35 -1.62
N GLY A 28 -2.42 -20.85 -0.49
CA GLY A 28 -1.68 -21.85 0.25
C GLY A 28 -2.48 -22.54 1.33
N PHE A 29 -1.76 -23.17 2.24
CA PHE A 29 -2.30 -23.92 3.37
C PHE A 29 -1.85 -23.28 4.68
N ASN A 30 -2.76 -23.18 5.63
CA ASN A 30 -2.43 -22.85 7.01
C ASN A 30 -1.97 -24.10 7.74
N LEU A 31 -0.70 -24.13 8.15
CA LEU A 31 -0.04 -25.29 8.76
C LEU A 31 -0.38 -25.46 10.26
N GLY A 32 -1.60 -25.20 10.64
CA GLY A 32 -2.05 -25.46 12.01
C GLY A 32 -2.98 -26.67 12.05
N TYR A 33 -2.68 -27.68 12.86
CA TYR A 33 -3.55 -28.86 13.07
C TYR A 33 -4.99 -28.49 13.47
N PHE A 34 -5.21 -27.22 13.84
CA PHE A 34 -6.48 -26.69 14.33
C PHE A 34 -6.79 -25.31 13.73
N SER A 35 -6.24 -25.00 12.56
CA SER A 35 -6.63 -23.76 11.88
C SER A 35 -8.10 -23.83 11.47
N ALA A 36 -8.86 -22.80 11.82
CA ALA A 36 -10.22 -22.59 11.33
C ALA A 36 -10.28 -22.48 9.81
N PHE A 37 -9.16 -22.08 9.20
CA PHE A 37 -8.98 -21.88 7.77
C PHE A 37 -7.84 -22.76 7.27
N PRO A 38 -8.12 -23.98 6.79
CA PRO A 38 -7.06 -24.88 6.34
C PRO A 38 -6.37 -24.40 5.06
N THR A 39 -7.07 -23.62 4.24
CA THR A 39 -6.57 -23.09 2.96
C THR A 39 -6.94 -21.62 2.81
N TYR A 40 -6.19 -20.91 1.99
CA TYR A 40 -6.52 -19.56 1.55
C TYR A 40 -6.24 -19.42 0.05
N ASP A 41 -7.08 -18.67 -0.63
CA ASP A 41 -7.03 -18.48 -2.07
C ASP A 41 -5.91 -17.52 -2.48
N SER A 42 -5.64 -17.42 -3.77
CA SER A 42 -4.65 -16.51 -4.30
C SER A 42 -5.10 -15.05 -4.18
N GLU A 43 -4.14 -14.19 -3.83
CA GLU A 43 -4.30 -12.74 -3.90
C GLU A 43 -3.96 -12.26 -5.31
N ASN A 44 -4.79 -11.40 -5.86
CA ASN A 44 -4.55 -10.73 -7.13
C ASN A 44 -4.55 -9.21 -6.93
N VAL A 45 -3.80 -8.51 -7.76
CA VAL A 45 -3.82 -7.06 -7.81
C VAL A 45 -3.86 -6.59 -9.25
N THR A 46 -4.70 -5.61 -9.53
CA THR A 46 -4.67 -4.84 -10.77
C THR A 46 -4.30 -3.40 -10.44
N SER A 47 -3.25 -2.91 -11.09
CA SER A 47 -2.70 -1.57 -10.92
C SER A 47 -2.97 -0.76 -12.18
N TYR A 48 -3.47 0.44 -11.99
CA TYR A 48 -3.61 1.50 -13.01
C TYR A 48 -2.74 2.67 -12.58
N GLU A 49 -1.93 3.20 -13.47
CA GLU A 49 -1.04 4.32 -13.19
C GLU A 49 -1.00 5.26 -14.40
N LEU A 50 -1.21 6.55 -14.14
CA LEU A 50 -0.97 7.63 -15.08
C LEU A 50 0.14 8.51 -14.51
N GLY A 51 1.20 8.73 -15.29
CA GLY A 51 2.32 9.53 -14.82
C GLY A 51 2.86 10.50 -15.87
N HIS A 52 3.59 11.45 -15.36
CA HIS A 52 4.33 12.47 -16.11
C HIS A 52 5.75 12.57 -15.59
N LYS A 53 6.71 12.65 -16.52
CA LYS A 53 8.11 12.99 -16.24
C LYS A 53 8.55 14.07 -17.19
N GLY A 54 9.10 15.16 -16.67
CA GLY A 54 9.50 16.27 -17.51
C GLY A 54 10.68 17.06 -16.95
N SER A 55 11.49 17.58 -17.89
CA SER A 55 12.56 18.52 -17.60
C SER A 55 12.24 19.85 -18.30
N TYR A 56 12.34 20.94 -17.57
CA TYR A 56 11.94 22.28 -17.98
C TYR A 56 13.04 23.28 -17.70
N MET A 57 12.91 24.50 -18.20
CA MET A 57 13.84 25.61 -17.94
C MET A 57 15.30 25.23 -18.23
N ASP A 58 15.56 24.75 -19.45
CA ASP A 58 16.88 24.26 -19.85
C ASP A 58 17.47 23.19 -18.92
N ASN A 59 16.62 22.24 -18.48
CA ASN A 59 16.93 21.15 -17.56
C ASN A 59 17.25 21.58 -16.11
N THR A 60 16.97 22.81 -15.74
CA THR A 60 17.14 23.26 -14.34
C THR A 60 15.96 22.89 -13.45
N LEU A 61 14.81 22.53 -14.00
CA LEU A 61 13.62 22.09 -13.28
C LEU A 61 13.19 20.71 -13.77
N GLN A 62 13.15 19.72 -12.87
CA GLN A 62 12.59 18.40 -13.12
C GLN A 62 11.30 18.22 -12.31
N ILE A 63 10.26 17.72 -12.97
CA ILE A 63 8.96 17.40 -12.34
C ILE A 63 8.58 15.98 -12.74
N ASN A 64 8.38 15.12 -11.74
CA ASN A 64 7.81 13.80 -11.89
C ASN A 64 6.52 13.75 -11.07
N ALA A 65 5.42 13.35 -11.69
CA ALA A 65 4.13 13.22 -11.03
C ALA A 65 3.43 11.95 -11.48
N SER A 66 2.76 11.26 -10.57
CA SER A 66 1.93 10.12 -10.92
C SER A 66 0.68 10.05 -10.06
N THR A 67 -0.38 9.47 -10.60
CA THR A 67 -1.55 9.04 -9.86
C THR A 67 -1.79 7.57 -10.14
N TYR A 68 -2.23 6.83 -9.13
CA TYR A 68 -2.40 5.40 -9.24
C TYR A 68 -3.64 4.90 -8.48
N GLN A 69 -4.10 3.74 -8.91
CA GLN A 69 -5.13 2.96 -8.25
C GLN A 69 -4.74 1.49 -8.29
N TYR A 70 -4.71 0.83 -7.13
CA TYR A 70 -4.53 -0.61 -6.97
C TYR A 70 -5.83 -1.21 -6.46
N VAL A 71 -6.33 -2.21 -7.16
CA VAL A 71 -7.49 -3.02 -6.74
C VAL A 71 -6.97 -4.41 -6.39
N TYR A 72 -7.16 -4.80 -5.15
CA TYR A 72 -6.77 -6.10 -4.62
C TYR A 72 -7.99 -6.98 -4.47
N GLU A 73 -7.88 -8.24 -4.91
CA GLU A 73 -8.83 -9.30 -4.69
C GLU A 73 -8.19 -10.34 -3.78
N ASN A 74 -8.89 -10.77 -2.74
CA ASN A 74 -8.42 -11.74 -1.73
C ASN A 74 -7.09 -11.31 -1.07
N ILE A 75 -6.96 -10.04 -0.65
CA ILE A 75 -5.76 -9.54 0.00
C ILE A 75 -5.42 -10.37 1.25
N HIS A 76 -4.20 -10.91 1.31
CA HIS A 76 -3.80 -11.78 2.40
C HIS A 76 -3.57 -11.00 3.69
N GLY A 77 -4.29 -11.36 4.74
CA GLY A 77 -4.12 -10.85 6.09
C GLY A 77 -3.87 -11.98 7.10
N GLN A 78 -3.45 -11.59 8.30
CA GLN A 78 -3.27 -12.51 9.41
C GLN A 78 -4.49 -12.45 10.33
N PHE A 79 -4.98 -13.61 10.70
CA PHE A 79 -6.08 -13.79 11.63
C PHE A 79 -5.62 -14.64 12.82
N GLU A 80 -5.86 -14.14 14.02
CA GLU A 80 -5.60 -14.86 15.26
C GLU A 80 -6.89 -15.44 15.81
N SER A 81 -6.91 -16.75 16.01
CA SER A 81 -8.02 -17.46 16.63
C SER A 81 -7.58 -18.19 17.89
N GLN A 82 -8.47 -18.34 18.85
CA GLN A 82 -8.21 -19.24 19.96
C GLN A 82 -8.26 -20.68 19.47
N SER A 83 -7.16 -21.39 19.68
CA SER A 83 -7.10 -22.82 19.44
C SER A 83 -7.96 -23.54 20.47
N PHE A 84 -8.61 -24.61 20.03
CA PHE A 84 -9.35 -25.55 20.89
C PHE A 84 -8.56 -26.06 22.09
N LEU A 85 -7.24 -26.16 21.99
CA LEU A 85 -6.36 -26.60 23.08
C LEU A 85 -5.92 -25.46 24.02
N GLY A 86 -6.54 -24.26 23.91
CA GLY A 86 -6.27 -23.13 24.78
C GLY A 86 -5.07 -22.27 24.38
N GLY A 87 -4.53 -22.46 23.16
CA GLY A 87 -3.48 -21.62 22.57
C GLY A 87 -4.04 -20.64 21.53
N VAL A 88 -3.24 -19.68 21.09
CA VAL A 88 -3.53 -18.81 19.94
C VAL A 88 -2.99 -19.48 18.68
N SER A 89 -3.82 -19.56 17.64
CA SER A 89 -3.43 -20.01 16.30
C SER A 89 -3.53 -18.82 15.34
N THR A 90 -2.46 -18.54 14.62
CA THR A 90 -2.44 -17.53 13.57
C THR A 90 -2.66 -18.21 12.22
N SER A 91 -3.62 -17.72 11.46
CA SER A 91 -3.94 -18.20 10.11
C SER A 91 -3.84 -17.06 9.12
N VAL A 92 -3.49 -17.38 7.88
CA VAL A 92 -3.65 -16.45 6.75
C VAL A 92 -5.07 -16.59 6.23
N ILE A 93 -5.73 -15.47 6.02
CA ILE A 93 -7.04 -15.39 5.38
C ILE A 93 -6.97 -14.41 4.22
N GLY A 94 -7.89 -14.56 3.25
CA GLY A 94 -8.11 -13.58 2.19
C GLY A 94 -9.21 -12.60 2.65
N TYR A 95 -8.90 -11.31 2.68
CA TYR A 95 -9.94 -10.27 2.73
C TYR A 95 -10.46 -10.07 1.30
N PRO A 96 -11.79 -9.97 1.09
CA PRO A 96 -12.36 -10.05 -0.26
C PRO A 96 -11.78 -9.01 -1.20
N GLU A 97 -11.78 -7.75 -0.81
CA GLU A 97 -11.32 -6.65 -1.67
C GLU A 97 -10.71 -5.51 -0.85
N ALA A 98 -9.67 -4.89 -1.42
CA ALA A 98 -9.10 -3.66 -0.90
C ALA A 98 -8.69 -2.75 -2.05
N GLU A 99 -8.73 -1.46 -1.82
CA GLU A 99 -8.36 -0.45 -2.80
C GLU A 99 -7.32 0.50 -2.22
N THR A 100 -6.30 0.83 -3.02
CA THR A 100 -5.34 1.88 -2.70
C THR A 100 -5.30 2.89 -3.84
N LYS A 101 -5.53 4.16 -3.52
CA LYS A 101 -5.42 5.28 -4.46
C LYS A 101 -4.37 6.24 -3.97
N GLY A 102 -3.65 6.85 -4.89
CA GLY A 102 -2.63 7.79 -4.48
C GLY A 102 -2.18 8.73 -5.57
N PHE A 103 -1.42 9.71 -5.12
CA PHE A 103 -0.74 10.68 -5.95
C PHE A 103 0.68 10.87 -5.41
N GLU A 104 1.64 10.96 -6.32
CA GLU A 104 3.04 11.22 -6.00
C GLU A 104 3.54 12.39 -6.83
N LEU A 105 4.33 13.25 -6.20
CA LEU A 105 4.99 14.38 -6.83
C LEU A 105 6.43 14.45 -6.34
N GLU A 106 7.35 14.57 -7.28
CA GLU A 106 8.76 14.86 -7.04
C GLU A 106 9.16 16.09 -7.87
N VAL A 107 9.83 17.00 -7.23
CA VAL A 107 10.36 18.21 -7.87
C VAL A 107 11.82 18.38 -7.50
N VAL A 108 12.69 18.61 -8.48
CA VAL A 108 14.08 19.01 -8.31
C VAL A 108 14.31 20.27 -9.09
N TYR A 109 14.86 21.29 -8.44
CA TYR A 109 15.14 22.59 -9.03
C TYR A 109 16.57 23.02 -8.76
N MET A 110 17.27 23.44 -9.79
CA MET A 110 18.63 23.97 -9.76
C MET A 110 18.61 25.44 -10.19
N PRO A 111 18.32 26.39 -9.27
CA PRO A 111 18.30 27.81 -9.60
C PRO A 111 19.68 28.34 -10.06
N GLU A 112 20.74 27.73 -9.53
CA GLU A 112 22.14 28.00 -9.87
C GLU A 112 22.90 26.66 -9.96
N PRO A 113 24.02 26.57 -10.71
CA PRO A 113 24.77 25.31 -10.90
C PRO A 113 25.28 24.67 -9.58
N ASN A 114 25.40 25.46 -8.53
CA ASN A 114 25.86 25.05 -7.22
C ASN A 114 24.76 24.99 -6.15
N TRP A 115 23.49 25.09 -6.57
CA TRP A 115 22.36 25.06 -5.65
C TRP A 115 21.25 24.11 -6.16
N ILE A 116 20.96 23.09 -5.37
CA ILE A 116 19.89 22.12 -5.64
C ILE A 116 18.84 22.23 -4.54
N ILE A 117 17.60 22.36 -4.93
CA ILE A 117 16.43 22.29 -4.05
C ILE A 117 15.56 21.15 -4.56
N GLY A 118 15.16 20.24 -3.67
CA GLY A 118 14.29 19.13 -4.06
C GLY A 118 13.27 18.82 -3.00
N GLY A 119 12.25 18.11 -3.41
CA GLY A 119 11.21 17.63 -2.50
C GLY A 119 10.32 16.62 -3.16
N ASN A 120 9.68 15.83 -2.32
CA ASN A 120 8.63 14.91 -2.73
C ASN A 120 7.42 15.02 -1.80
N TYR A 121 6.27 14.71 -2.36
CA TYR A 121 5.02 14.57 -1.65
C TYR A 121 4.30 13.34 -2.15
N SER A 122 3.73 12.56 -1.24
CA SER A 122 2.84 11.45 -1.55
C SER A 122 1.57 11.51 -0.73
N TYR A 123 0.47 11.24 -1.40
CA TYR A 123 -0.84 10.98 -0.80
C TYR A 123 -1.26 9.56 -1.11
N THR A 124 -1.72 8.83 -0.09
CA THR A 124 -2.17 7.43 -0.22
C THR A 124 -3.44 7.23 0.59
N ASP A 125 -4.53 6.87 -0.07
CA ASP A 125 -5.77 6.40 0.57
C ASP A 125 -5.90 4.89 0.31
N ALA A 126 -5.73 4.09 1.35
CA ALA A 126 -5.78 2.64 1.30
C ALA A 126 -6.88 2.13 2.23
N ARG A 127 -7.86 1.42 1.69
CA ARG A 127 -9.06 0.96 2.41
C ARG A 127 -9.49 -0.43 1.98
N TYR A 128 -10.11 -1.13 2.90
CA TYR A 128 -10.91 -2.30 2.57
C TYR A 128 -12.22 -1.84 1.93
N SER A 129 -12.64 -2.46 0.82
CA SER A 129 -13.79 -2.06 0.00
C SER A 129 -15.01 -2.96 0.15
N GLU A 130 -14.83 -4.17 0.67
CA GLU A 130 -15.93 -5.08 0.95
C GLU A 130 -16.00 -5.49 2.42
N GLU A 131 -17.21 -5.78 2.87
CA GLU A 131 -17.44 -6.36 4.20
C GLU A 131 -17.03 -7.85 4.19
N ILE A 132 -16.34 -8.29 5.25
CA ILE A 132 -16.16 -9.72 5.49
C ILE A 132 -17.50 -10.29 5.91
N VAL A 133 -18.05 -11.15 5.08
CA VAL A 133 -19.22 -11.94 5.39
C VAL A 133 -18.77 -13.39 5.55
N ASP A 134 -19.19 -14.06 6.61
CA ASP A 134 -18.88 -15.48 6.75
C ASP A 134 -19.59 -16.32 5.67
N ALA A 135 -19.22 -17.59 5.54
CA ALA A 135 -19.85 -18.52 4.59
C ALA A 135 -21.37 -18.69 4.77
N PHE A 136 -21.94 -18.16 5.86
CA PHE A 136 -23.35 -18.20 6.21
C PHE A 136 -24.04 -16.83 6.10
N GLY A 137 -23.35 -15.79 5.63
CA GLY A 137 -23.88 -14.45 5.46
C GLY A 137 -23.93 -13.60 6.74
N ASN A 138 -23.23 -14.01 7.80
CA ASN A 138 -23.15 -13.24 9.06
C ASN A 138 -21.92 -12.36 9.06
N GLN A 139 -22.12 -11.07 9.24
CA GLN A 139 -21.04 -10.09 9.35
C GLN A 139 -20.29 -10.27 10.68
N GLY A 140 -18.96 -10.35 10.63
CA GLY A 140 -18.11 -10.40 11.81
C GLY A 140 -18.22 -11.67 12.66
N VAL A 141 -18.82 -12.73 12.12
CA VAL A 141 -18.94 -14.04 12.80
C VAL A 141 -18.51 -15.16 11.87
N ILE A 142 -17.41 -15.79 12.17
CA ILE A 142 -16.97 -16.99 11.44
C ILE A 142 -17.42 -18.22 12.21
N GLN A 143 -18.17 -19.11 11.54
CA GLN A 143 -18.59 -20.38 12.09
C GLN A 143 -17.79 -21.49 11.42
N VAL A 144 -17.12 -22.29 12.22
CA VAL A 144 -16.36 -23.46 11.75
C VAL A 144 -16.86 -24.73 12.42
N ASN A 145 -16.82 -25.83 11.68
CA ASN A 145 -17.15 -27.13 12.25
C ASN A 145 -16.29 -27.45 13.48
N ASN A 146 -16.95 -27.78 14.57
CA ASN A 146 -16.27 -28.19 15.78
C ASN A 146 -15.83 -29.66 15.66
N PRO A 147 -14.50 -29.94 15.56
CA PRO A 147 -14.04 -31.31 15.38
C PRO A 147 -14.32 -32.21 16.60
N ASN A 148 -14.64 -31.61 17.77
CA ASN A 148 -14.91 -32.35 19.01
C ASN A 148 -16.40 -32.55 19.29
N ALA A 149 -17.25 -31.93 18.53
CA ALA A 149 -18.69 -32.09 18.61
C ALA A 149 -19.26 -32.04 17.19
N PRO A 150 -19.21 -33.18 16.44
CA PRO A 150 -19.73 -33.25 15.08
C PRO A 150 -21.19 -32.77 15.03
N GLY A 151 -21.43 -31.79 14.13
CA GLY A 151 -22.73 -31.13 13.98
C GLY A 151 -22.92 -29.86 14.82
N SER A 152 -21.94 -29.49 15.64
CA SER A 152 -21.88 -28.15 16.28
C SER A 152 -20.85 -27.26 15.58
N LEU A 153 -21.07 -25.96 15.64
CA LEU A 153 -20.20 -24.94 15.04
C LEU A 153 -19.50 -24.16 16.16
N TYR A 154 -18.20 -23.87 15.96
CA TYR A 154 -17.55 -22.83 16.73
C TYR A 154 -17.97 -21.48 16.14
N THR A 155 -18.45 -20.60 16.99
CA THR A 155 -18.63 -19.21 16.66
C THR A 155 -17.35 -18.48 17.03
N ILE A 156 -16.59 -18.06 16.05
CA ILE A 156 -15.46 -17.17 16.26
C ILE A 156 -16.04 -15.77 16.09
N LYS A 157 -16.18 -15.04 17.19
CA LYS A 157 -16.50 -13.62 17.12
C LYS A 157 -15.26 -12.90 16.62
N GLU A 158 -15.21 -12.66 15.33
CA GLU A 158 -14.41 -11.56 14.83
C GLU A 158 -15.05 -10.25 15.24
N ARG A 159 -14.20 -9.24 15.46
CA ARG A 159 -14.62 -7.90 15.87
C ARG A 159 -15.87 -7.46 15.14
N GLU A 160 -16.88 -7.02 15.87
CA GLU A 160 -18.20 -6.61 15.37
C GLU A 160 -18.17 -5.32 14.51
N ARG A 161 -17.10 -5.08 13.74
CA ARG A 161 -16.99 -3.91 12.88
C ARG A 161 -16.97 -4.31 11.42
N PRO A 162 -17.87 -3.73 10.60
CA PRO A 162 -17.73 -3.82 9.16
C PRO A 162 -16.38 -3.20 8.77
N ILE A 163 -15.56 -3.89 8.00
CA ILE A 163 -14.27 -3.38 7.55
C ILE A 163 -14.38 -2.51 6.30
N ASN A 164 -15.55 -2.50 5.66
CA ASN A 164 -15.78 -1.66 4.48
C ASN A 164 -15.49 -0.18 4.78
N GLY A 165 -14.59 0.41 3.99
CA GLY A 165 -14.14 1.78 4.16
C GLY A 165 -13.13 2.01 5.29
N VAL A 166 -12.79 0.96 6.06
CA VAL A 166 -11.75 1.05 7.09
C VAL A 166 -10.38 1.21 6.45
N LYS A 167 -9.60 2.16 6.96
CA LYS A 167 -8.23 2.40 6.49
C LYS A 167 -7.34 1.21 6.81
N MET A 168 -6.48 0.87 5.87
CA MET A 168 -5.46 -0.15 6.09
C MET A 168 -4.43 0.32 7.12
N GLU A 169 -3.99 -0.61 7.96
CA GLU A 169 -3.00 -0.33 9.01
C GLU A 169 -1.63 0.03 8.42
N ARG A 170 -0.88 0.83 9.16
CA ARG A 170 0.53 1.18 8.88
C ARG A 170 0.77 1.94 7.58
N ILE A 171 -0.27 2.50 6.98
CA ILE A 171 -0.18 3.32 5.77
C ILE A 171 -0.51 4.77 6.16
N PRO A 172 0.47 5.68 6.22
CA PRO A 172 0.21 7.10 6.42
C PRO A 172 -0.42 7.69 5.15
N GLU A 173 -1.44 8.54 5.32
CA GLU A 173 -2.09 9.19 4.17
C GLU A 173 -1.17 10.18 3.46
N ASN A 174 -0.38 10.93 4.22
CA ASN A 174 0.47 11.97 3.67
C ASN A 174 1.92 11.77 4.10
N LYS A 175 2.84 11.94 3.17
CA LYS A 175 4.28 12.04 3.41
C LYS A 175 4.84 13.19 2.61
N MET A 176 5.79 13.91 3.18
CA MET A 176 6.48 15.00 2.52
C MET A 176 7.95 15.02 2.94
N SER A 177 8.83 15.27 2.01
CA SER A 177 10.22 15.63 2.31
C SER A 177 10.69 16.75 1.42
N MET A 178 11.61 17.54 1.93
CA MET A 178 12.27 18.64 1.23
C MET A 178 13.73 18.67 1.60
N TYR A 179 14.58 19.08 0.66
CA TYR A 179 16.00 19.30 0.92
C TYR A 179 16.52 20.48 0.11
N SER A 180 17.59 21.08 0.61
CA SER A 180 18.37 22.09 -0.10
C SER A 180 19.85 21.78 0.09
N ASN A 181 20.59 21.73 -0.99
CA ASN A 181 22.05 21.57 -0.99
C ASN A 181 22.68 22.75 -1.76
N TYR A 182 23.48 23.53 -1.07
CA TYR A 182 24.22 24.67 -1.64
C TYR A 182 25.71 24.46 -1.43
N THR A 183 26.47 24.49 -2.53
CA THR A 183 27.93 24.39 -2.52
C THR A 183 28.56 25.76 -2.67
N GLN A 184 29.34 26.19 -1.67
CA GLN A 184 30.10 27.43 -1.71
C GLN A 184 31.58 27.14 -2.00
N GLU A 185 32.10 27.70 -3.08
CA GLU A 185 33.51 27.63 -3.40
C GLU A 185 34.29 28.56 -2.46
N VAL A 186 35.38 28.06 -1.85
CA VAL A 186 36.29 28.80 -0.98
C VAL A 186 37.74 28.57 -1.42
N ASN A 187 38.68 29.43 -0.93
CA ASN A 187 40.11 29.25 -1.25
C ASN A 187 40.59 27.85 -0.76
N GLY A 188 40.92 26.97 -1.71
CA GLY A 188 41.46 25.65 -1.43
C GLY A 188 40.44 24.53 -1.32
N GLY A 189 39.15 24.77 -1.64
CA GLY A 189 38.12 23.72 -1.62
C GLY A 189 36.70 24.26 -1.72
N SER A 190 35.75 23.49 -1.25
CA SER A 190 34.33 23.86 -1.21
C SER A 190 33.71 23.53 0.16
N ILE A 191 32.64 24.20 0.48
CA ILE A 191 31.77 23.91 1.64
C ILE A 191 30.39 23.60 1.14
N ASP A 192 29.85 22.44 1.54
CA ASP A 192 28.50 22.01 1.23
C ASP A 192 27.56 22.25 2.41
N TYR A 193 26.47 22.96 2.16
CA TYR A 193 25.40 23.22 3.12
C TYR A 193 24.20 22.39 2.74
N LEU A 194 23.93 21.30 3.49
CA LEU A 194 22.77 20.43 3.31
C LEU A 194 21.76 20.63 4.43
N VAL A 195 20.54 20.99 4.06
CA VAL A 195 19.38 21.04 4.95
C VAL A 195 18.32 20.14 4.42
N GLY A 196 17.77 19.27 5.27
CA GLY A 196 16.68 18.37 4.94
C GLY A 196 15.59 18.40 6.00
N TRP A 197 14.35 18.23 5.56
CA TRP A 197 13.18 18.11 6.41
C TRP A 197 12.26 17.02 5.85
N SER A 198 11.64 16.24 6.75
CA SER A 198 10.64 15.24 6.39
C SER A 198 9.51 15.24 7.39
N TRP A 199 8.32 14.95 6.89
CA TRP A 199 7.12 14.78 7.66
C TRP A 199 6.32 13.58 7.15
N THR A 200 5.73 12.86 8.08
CA THR A 200 4.85 11.72 7.81
C THR A 200 3.63 11.85 8.71
N ASP A 201 2.47 11.64 8.14
CA ASP A 201 1.20 11.64 8.87
C ASP A 201 1.16 10.52 9.92
N SER A 202 0.21 10.60 10.83
CA SER A 202 -0.05 9.55 11.80
C SER A 202 -0.44 8.25 11.10
N ILE A 203 -0.06 7.12 11.70
CA ILE A 203 -0.45 5.79 11.22
C ILE A 203 -1.30 5.08 12.26
N ILE A 204 -2.24 4.27 11.78
CA ILE A 204 -2.95 3.31 12.60
C ILE A 204 -2.08 2.06 12.72
N TRP A 205 -1.64 1.71 13.93
CA TRP A 205 -0.78 0.54 14.16
C TRP A 205 -1.55 -0.78 14.19
N SER A 206 -2.68 -0.75 14.81
CA SER A 206 -3.68 -1.81 14.81
C SER A 206 -5.01 -1.17 15.22
N ASP A 207 -6.10 -1.66 14.68
CA ASP A 207 -7.40 -1.43 15.29
C ASP A 207 -7.48 -2.21 16.62
N ALA A 208 -6.59 -1.85 17.55
CA ALA A 208 -6.67 -2.32 18.92
C ALA A 208 -7.95 -1.74 19.53
N VAL A 209 -8.97 -2.57 19.56
CA VAL A 209 -10.19 -2.37 20.33
C VAL A 209 -10.27 -3.44 21.38
#